data_eab9e7595a1604b3c1d5e1710bd2a54a
#
_entry.id   eab9e7595a1604b3c1d5e1710bd2a54a
#
_cell.length_a   1.000
_cell.length_b   1.000
_cell.length_c   1.000
_cell.angle_alpha   90.00
_cell.angle_beta   90.00
_cell.angle_gamma   90.00
#
_symmetry.space_group_name_H-M   'P 1'
#
loop_
_entity.id
_entity.type
_entity.pdbx_description
1 polymer ?
#
loop_
_entity_poly.entity_id
_entity_poly.type
_entity_poly.pdbx_seq_one_letter_code
_entity_poly.pdbx_strand_id
1 'polypeptide(L)'
;MARKLDGKKVAILVADGFEQVEMTKPREALVEAGAQTKIVSLKSGKIQGMNHADKGDKFDVDLTLDQARPGEFDALLIPGGLYNPDAMRTNEKVLNFARHFFRESKPVAVICHGPQLLINADLVRERKMTSWRAIRVDMRNAGARWVDEEVVVDNGLVSSRKPDDIPAFNRKMIEEFAEGPHKVAAVA
;
A
#
# COMPACT_ATOMS: atom_id res chain seq x y z
N MET A 1 -14.97 13.19 20.40
CA MET A 1 -14.38 11.84 20.62
C MET A 1 -13.14 11.73 19.74
N ALA A 2 -12.05 11.10 20.22
CA ALA A 2 -10.86 10.86 19.42
C ALA A 2 -11.21 9.91 18.24
N ARG A 3 -10.67 10.20 17.06
CA ARG A 3 -10.83 9.35 15.87
C ARG A 3 -9.83 8.19 15.95
N LYS A 4 -10.11 7.08 15.26
CA LYS A 4 -9.32 5.84 15.36
C LYS A 4 -7.83 6.01 15.05
N LEU A 5 -7.49 6.95 14.14
CA LEU A 5 -6.12 7.18 13.66
C LEU A 5 -5.57 8.55 14.06
N ASP A 6 -6.13 9.21 15.09
CA ASP A 6 -5.59 10.48 15.56
C ASP A 6 -4.10 10.33 15.96
N GLY A 7 -3.25 11.19 15.40
CA GLY A 7 -1.80 11.19 15.59
C GLY A 7 -1.01 10.22 14.70
N LYS A 8 -1.66 9.32 13.95
CA LYS A 8 -0.99 8.40 13.03
C LYS A 8 -0.55 9.10 11.75
N LYS A 9 0.64 8.76 11.27
CA LYS A 9 1.22 9.24 10.01
C LYS A 9 1.29 8.09 9.02
N VAL A 10 0.69 8.24 7.84
CA VAL A 10 0.64 7.23 6.80
C VAL A 10 1.37 7.69 5.56
N ALA A 11 2.36 6.91 5.11
CA ALA A 11 2.98 7.10 3.81
C ALA A 11 2.09 6.47 2.72
N ILE A 12 1.87 7.19 1.64
CA ILE A 12 1.25 6.66 0.42
C ILE A 12 2.35 6.60 -0.64
N LEU A 13 2.86 5.40 -0.89
CA LEU A 13 3.96 5.18 -1.84
C LEU A 13 3.38 4.99 -3.23
N VAL A 14 3.57 5.96 -4.11
CA VAL A 14 2.87 6.04 -5.39
C VAL A 14 3.66 6.84 -6.43
N ALA A 15 3.64 6.38 -7.69
CA ALA A 15 4.23 7.03 -8.85
C ALA A 15 3.18 7.32 -9.93
N ASP A 16 3.58 7.89 -11.08
CA ASP A 16 2.68 8.12 -12.21
C ASP A 16 1.98 6.83 -12.66
N GLY A 17 0.77 6.97 -13.15
CA GLY A 17 0.00 5.86 -13.72
C GLY A 17 -0.66 4.93 -12.69
N PHE A 18 -0.87 5.43 -11.48
CA PHE A 18 -1.67 4.73 -10.47
C PHE A 18 -3.18 4.80 -10.79
N GLU A 19 -3.92 3.78 -10.42
CA GLU A 19 -5.38 3.84 -10.49
C GLU A 19 -5.89 4.85 -9.48
N GLN A 20 -6.50 5.93 -9.96
CA GLN A 20 -6.79 7.13 -9.16
C GLN A 20 -7.64 6.82 -7.93
N VAL A 21 -8.70 6.05 -8.11
CA VAL A 21 -9.63 5.72 -7.03
C VAL A 21 -9.00 4.88 -5.92
N GLU A 22 -7.98 4.08 -6.25
CA GLU A 22 -7.24 3.24 -5.30
C GLU A 22 -6.29 4.03 -4.39
N MET A 23 -6.01 5.27 -4.74
CA MET A 23 -5.28 6.21 -3.87
C MET A 23 -6.24 7.17 -3.18
N THR A 24 -7.17 7.78 -3.91
CA THR A 24 -8.00 8.87 -3.39
C THR A 24 -8.98 8.38 -2.33
N LYS A 25 -9.70 7.28 -2.57
CA LYS A 25 -10.70 6.76 -1.62
C LYS A 25 -10.08 6.22 -0.32
N PRO A 26 -8.99 5.42 -0.36
CA PRO A 26 -8.30 5.04 0.86
C PRO A 26 -7.70 6.25 1.60
N ARG A 27 -7.14 7.23 0.88
CA ARG A 27 -6.62 8.46 1.49
C ARG A 27 -7.72 9.24 2.20
N GLU A 28 -8.87 9.44 1.56
CA GLU A 28 -10.06 10.09 2.16
C GLU A 28 -10.45 9.38 3.47
N ALA A 29 -10.59 8.05 3.42
CA ALA A 29 -10.98 7.26 4.59
C ALA A 29 -9.95 7.36 5.74
N LEU A 30 -8.65 7.38 5.43
CA LEU A 30 -7.59 7.59 6.42
C LEU A 30 -7.67 8.97 7.07
N VAL A 31 -7.88 10.02 6.29
CA VAL A 31 -8.01 11.40 6.77
C VAL A 31 -9.27 11.56 7.63
N GLU A 32 -10.40 11.00 7.20
CA GLU A 32 -11.64 10.98 7.99
C GLU A 32 -11.46 10.25 9.33
N ALA A 33 -10.68 9.16 9.32
CA ALA A 33 -10.33 8.42 10.53
C ALA A 33 -9.29 9.15 11.42
N GLY A 34 -8.70 10.26 10.99
CA GLY A 34 -7.79 11.10 11.77
C GLY A 34 -6.32 11.02 11.40
N ALA A 35 -5.94 10.20 10.43
CA ALA A 35 -4.54 10.08 10.03
C ALA A 35 -4.03 11.30 9.26
N GLN A 36 -2.75 11.57 9.41
CA GLN A 36 -1.99 12.45 8.52
C GLN A 36 -1.41 11.62 7.39
N THR A 37 -1.76 11.92 6.14
CA THR A 37 -1.25 11.21 4.98
C THR A 37 -0.20 12.02 4.24
N LYS A 38 0.82 11.35 3.69
CA LYS A 38 1.84 11.96 2.82
C LYS A 38 2.02 11.14 1.56
N ILE A 39 1.90 11.79 0.40
CA ILE A 39 2.24 11.20 -0.89
C ILE A 39 3.77 11.21 -1.03
N VAL A 40 4.33 10.01 -1.08
CA VAL A 40 5.77 9.75 -1.28
C VAL A 40 5.96 9.19 -2.69
N SER A 41 6.79 9.85 -3.50
CA SER A 41 6.98 9.47 -4.91
C SER A 41 8.45 9.54 -5.36
N LEU A 42 8.70 9.04 -6.58
CA LEU A 42 10.04 9.03 -7.20
C LEU A 42 10.51 10.42 -7.61
N LYS A 43 9.60 11.35 -7.82
CA LYS A 43 9.88 12.73 -8.28
C LYS A 43 9.12 13.74 -7.44
N SER A 44 9.58 14.98 -7.46
CA SER A 44 8.85 16.14 -6.94
C SER A 44 7.78 16.63 -7.92
N GLY A 45 6.95 17.58 -7.48
CA GLY A 45 5.90 18.19 -8.28
C GLY A 45 4.62 17.38 -8.27
N LYS A 46 4.15 16.91 -9.43
CA LYS A 46 2.87 16.22 -9.55
C LYS A 46 3.01 14.83 -10.16
N ILE A 47 2.17 13.91 -9.70
CA ILE A 47 1.98 12.57 -10.27
C ILE A 47 0.62 12.48 -10.97
N GLN A 48 0.56 11.67 -12.03
CA GLN A 48 -0.62 11.48 -12.86
C GLN A 48 -1.42 10.26 -12.40
N GLY A 49 -2.66 10.47 -11.97
CA GLY A 49 -3.64 9.40 -11.76
C GLY A 49 -4.22 8.91 -13.09
N MET A 50 -4.71 7.67 -13.10
CA MET A 50 -5.40 7.06 -14.23
C MET A 50 -6.80 6.61 -13.81
N ASN A 51 -7.74 6.67 -14.73
CA ASN A 51 -9.05 6.04 -14.64
C ASN A 51 -9.06 4.93 -15.69
N HIS A 52 -8.58 3.75 -15.30
CA HIS A 52 -8.26 2.65 -16.20
C HIS A 52 -7.24 3.04 -17.29
N ALA A 53 -7.67 3.20 -18.53
CA ALA A 53 -6.80 3.59 -19.65
C ALA A 53 -6.72 5.12 -19.84
N ASP A 54 -7.62 5.87 -19.25
CA ASP A 54 -7.71 7.32 -19.42
C ASP A 54 -6.92 8.07 -18.35
N LYS A 55 -6.38 9.23 -18.72
CA LYS A 55 -5.74 10.12 -17.74
C LYS A 55 -6.78 10.71 -16.80
N GLY A 56 -6.54 10.56 -15.52
CA GLY A 56 -7.27 11.22 -14.45
C GLY A 56 -6.64 12.55 -14.05
N ASP A 57 -6.77 12.89 -12.77
CA ASP A 57 -6.23 14.11 -12.18
C ASP A 57 -4.73 14.00 -11.90
N LYS A 58 -4.13 15.16 -11.62
CA LYS A 58 -2.76 15.25 -11.12
C LYS A 58 -2.77 15.59 -9.64
N PHE A 59 -1.89 14.96 -8.89
CA PHE A 59 -1.78 15.11 -7.44
C PHE A 59 -0.40 15.63 -7.05
N ASP A 60 -0.35 16.54 -6.10
CA ASP A 60 0.92 17.07 -5.58
C ASP A 60 1.63 15.99 -4.76
N VAL A 61 2.94 15.88 -4.96
CA VAL A 61 3.82 15.02 -4.19
C VAL A 61 4.26 15.77 -2.93
N ASP A 62 4.01 15.19 -1.76
CA ASP A 62 4.41 15.80 -0.48
C ASP A 62 5.91 15.65 -0.23
N LEU A 63 6.47 14.47 -0.53
CA LEU A 63 7.88 14.13 -0.32
C LEU A 63 8.40 13.28 -1.48
N THR A 64 9.60 13.56 -1.92
CA THR A 64 10.32 12.58 -2.74
C THR A 64 10.80 11.43 -1.86
N LEU A 65 11.07 10.27 -2.47
CA LEU A 65 11.60 9.11 -1.77
C LEU A 65 12.93 9.42 -1.04
N ASP A 66 13.75 10.32 -1.59
CA ASP A 66 15.01 10.74 -0.95
C ASP A 66 14.79 11.63 0.29
N GLN A 67 13.66 12.31 0.38
CA GLN A 67 13.28 13.14 1.53
C GLN A 67 12.52 12.35 2.59
N ALA A 68 11.80 11.31 2.18
CA ALA A 68 10.95 10.52 3.06
C ALA A 68 11.78 9.57 3.93
N ARG A 69 11.59 9.65 5.23
CA ARG A 69 12.20 8.72 6.20
C ARG A 69 11.15 7.72 6.65
N PRO A 70 11.25 6.43 6.31
CA PRO A 70 10.20 5.45 6.62
C PRO A 70 9.96 5.29 8.12
N GLY A 71 10.96 5.58 8.96
CA GLY A 71 10.81 5.58 10.42
C GLY A 71 9.83 6.61 10.98
N GLU A 72 9.54 7.68 10.23
CA GLU A 72 8.61 8.75 10.65
C GLU A 72 7.13 8.42 10.39
N PHE A 73 6.85 7.28 9.74
CA PHE A 73 5.50 6.84 9.44
C PHE A 73 5.10 5.63 10.27
N ASP A 74 3.83 5.57 10.64
CA ASP A 74 3.23 4.47 11.41
C ASP A 74 2.73 3.35 10.51
N ALA A 75 2.37 3.65 9.25
CA ALA A 75 1.80 2.71 8.30
C ALA A 75 2.09 3.10 6.85
N LEU A 76 1.91 2.15 5.94
CA LEU A 76 2.15 2.29 4.52
C LEU A 76 0.92 1.88 3.69
N LEU A 77 0.52 2.74 2.75
CA LEU A 77 -0.46 2.44 1.70
C LEU A 77 0.23 2.38 0.35
N ILE A 78 -0.04 1.31 -0.42
CA ILE A 78 0.48 1.10 -1.79
C ILE A 78 -0.71 0.92 -2.73
N PRO A 79 -1.11 1.95 -3.49
CA PRO A 79 -2.11 1.84 -4.54
C PRO A 79 -1.64 0.95 -5.70
N GLY A 80 -2.60 0.51 -6.52
CA GLY A 80 -2.30 -0.23 -7.74
C GLY A 80 -2.21 0.67 -8.98
N GLY A 81 -2.89 0.27 -10.03
CA GLY A 81 -2.69 0.76 -11.39
C GLY A 81 -1.64 -0.07 -12.12
N LEU A 82 -1.62 0.01 -13.43
CA LEU A 82 -0.74 -0.83 -14.24
C LEU A 82 0.71 -0.28 -14.27
N TYR A 83 0.86 1.03 -14.46
CA TYR A 83 2.18 1.66 -14.60
C TYR A 83 2.87 1.96 -13.26
N ASN A 84 2.11 2.32 -12.24
CA ASN A 84 2.60 2.70 -10.93
C ASN A 84 3.53 1.65 -10.29
N PRO A 85 3.09 0.40 -10.03
CA PRO A 85 3.97 -0.59 -9.44
C PRO A 85 5.09 -1.02 -10.39
N ASP A 86 4.86 -1.03 -11.71
CA ASP A 86 5.89 -1.39 -12.68
C ASP A 86 7.06 -0.37 -12.66
N ALA A 87 6.77 0.92 -12.61
CA ALA A 87 7.79 1.97 -12.50
C ALA A 87 8.60 1.91 -11.18
N MET A 88 7.99 1.40 -10.10
CA MET A 88 8.60 1.37 -8.78
C MET A 88 9.33 0.08 -8.45
N ARG A 89 8.86 -1.07 -8.95
CA ARG A 89 9.29 -2.41 -8.51
C ARG A 89 10.76 -2.75 -8.76
N THR A 90 11.45 -2.01 -9.63
CA THR A 90 12.89 -2.19 -9.94
C THR A 90 13.80 -1.19 -9.22
N ASN A 91 13.23 -0.27 -8.45
CA ASN A 91 13.99 0.74 -7.74
C ASN A 91 14.30 0.28 -6.30
N GLU A 92 15.57 0.00 -6.01
CA GLU A 92 15.99 -0.50 -4.69
C GLU A 92 15.66 0.44 -3.53
N LYS A 93 15.64 1.76 -3.74
CA LYS A 93 15.23 2.70 -2.68
C LYS A 93 13.76 2.50 -2.31
N VAL A 94 12.89 2.27 -3.32
CA VAL A 94 11.47 1.96 -3.13
C VAL A 94 11.30 0.64 -2.36
N LEU A 95 12.01 -0.41 -2.80
CA LEU A 95 11.94 -1.72 -2.16
C LEU A 95 12.40 -1.65 -0.70
N ASN A 96 13.49 -0.93 -0.43
CA ASN A 96 14.00 -0.73 0.92
C ASN A 96 13.06 0.12 1.79
N PHE A 97 12.37 1.09 1.21
CA PHE A 97 11.34 1.86 1.91
C PHE A 97 10.19 0.94 2.34
N ALA A 98 9.70 0.07 1.46
CA ALA A 98 8.66 -0.89 1.80
C ALA A 98 9.15 -1.94 2.83
N ARG A 99 10.36 -2.51 2.64
CA ARG A 99 10.96 -3.49 3.58
C ARG A 99 11.07 -2.96 5.00
N HIS A 100 11.26 -1.65 5.18
CA HIS A 100 11.32 -1.04 6.52
C HIS A 100 10.05 -1.32 7.33
N PHE A 101 8.86 -1.15 6.74
CA PHE A 101 7.60 -1.37 7.46
C PHE A 101 7.45 -2.82 7.91
N PHE A 102 7.84 -3.77 7.08
CA PHE A 102 7.79 -5.19 7.44
C PHE A 102 8.80 -5.55 8.54
N ARG A 103 10.02 -5.00 8.50
CA ARG A 103 11.03 -5.21 9.55
C ARG A 103 10.59 -4.64 10.89
N GLU A 104 9.94 -3.50 10.89
CA GLU A 104 9.41 -2.84 12.09
C GLU A 104 8.01 -3.32 12.46
N SER A 105 7.51 -4.36 11.76
CA SER A 105 6.15 -4.92 11.96
C SER A 105 5.04 -3.88 11.85
N LYS A 106 5.28 -2.76 11.17
CA LYS A 106 4.30 -1.71 10.93
C LYS A 106 3.29 -2.17 9.87
N PRO A 107 2.00 -1.82 10.01
CA PRO A 107 0.98 -2.28 9.10
C PRO A 107 1.15 -1.68 7.68
N VAL A 108 0.82 -2.51 6.69
CA VAL A 108 0.88 -2.18 5.27
C VAL A 108 -0.44 -2.55 4.59
N ALA A 109 -0.97 -1.65 3.79
CA ALA A 109 -2.14 -1.90 2.97
C ALA A 109 -1.77 -1.79 1.48
N VAL A 110 -2.18 -2.78 0.67
CA VAL A 110 -1.85 -2.86 -0.75
C VAL A 110 -3.04 -3.34 -1.56
N ILE A 111 -3.26 -2.76 -2.75
CA ILE A 111 -4.43 -3.09 -3.57
C ILE A 111 -4.05 -3.33 -5.04
N CYS A 112 -4.81 -4.19 -5.71
CA CYS A 112 -4.80 -4.41 -7.16
C CYS A 112 -3.44 -4.94 -7.67
N HIS A 113 -2.71 -4.15 -8.47
CA HIS A 113 -1.37 -4.47 -8.95
C HIS A 113 -0.25 -4.09 -7.97
N GLY A 114 -0.55 -3.33 -6.91
CA GLY A 114 0.42 -2.91 -5.90
C GLY A 114 1.29 -4.04 -5.33
N PRO A 115 0.77 -5.27 -5.13
CA PRO A 115 1.56 -6.41 -4.67
C PRO A 115 2.77 -6.77 -5.54
N GLN A 116 2.84 -6.35 -6.81
CA GLN A 116 4.03 -6.56 -7.65
C GLN A 116 5.29 -5.91 -7.04
N LEU A 117 5.13 -4.78 -6.35
CA LEU A 117 6.21 -4.15 -5.59
C LEU A 117 6.69 -5.06 -4.46
N LEU A 118 5.76 -5.67 -3.73
CA LEU A 118 6.08 -6.57 -2.62
C LEU A 118 6.72 -7.88 -3.10
N ILE A 119 6.39 -8.36 -4.31
CA ILE A 119 7.08 -9.50 -4.94
C ILE A 119 8.57 -9.18 -5.10
N ASN A 120 8.90 -8.04 -5.71
CA ASN A 120 10.30 -7.65 -5.93
C ASN A 120 11.05 -7.34 -4.62
N ALA A 121 10.34 -6.96 -3.57
CA ALA A 121 10.91 -6.76 -2.24
C ALA A 121 11.09 -8.06 -1.44
N ASP A 122 10.68 -9.24 -1.97
CA ASP A 122 10.63 -10.55 -1.32
C ASP A 122 9.81 -10.55 -0.01
N LEU A 123 8.63 -9.93 -0.04
CA LEU A 123 7.77 -9.72 1.12
C LEU A 123 6.45 -10.51 1.09
N VAL A 124 6.25 -11.36 0.06
CA VAL A 124 4.98 -12.08 -0.15
C VAL A 124 5.05 -13.56 0.22
N ARG A 125 6.25 -14.12 0.40
CA ARG A 125 6.47 -15.54 0.67
C ARG A 125 5.72 -15.97 1.93
N GLU A 126 4.98 -17.11 1.82
CA GLU A 126 4.15 -17.71 2.88
C GLU A 126 3.00 -16.84 3.40
N ARG A 127 2.78 -15.64 2.86
CA ARG A 127 1.68 -14.79 3.29
C ARG A 127 0.37 -15.16 2.59
N LYS A 128 -0.73 -15.18 3.34
CA LYS A 128 -2.08 -15.24 2.75
C LYS A 128 -2.42 -13.87 2.19
N MET A 129 -2.63 -13.78 0.87
CA MET A 129 -2.84 -12.51 0.18
C MET A 129 -3.85 -12.64 -0.96
N THR A 130 -4.40 -11.50 -1.34
CA THR A 130 -5.11 -11.33 -2.59
C THR A 130 -4.50 -10.20 -3.42
N SER A 131 -4.88 -10.10 -4.68
CA SER A 131 -4.42 -9.08 -5.63
C SER A 131 -5.35 -8.99 -6.83
N TRP A 132 -5.08 -8.06 -7.74
CA TRP A 132 -5.67 -8.12 -9.06
C TRP A 132 -5.46 -9.50 -9.70
N ARG A 133 -6.54 -10.05 -10.27
CA ARG A 133 -6.57 -11.45 -10.72
C ARG A 133 -5.49 -11.78 -11.77
N ALA A 134 -5.13 -10.83 -12.62
CA ALA A 134 -4.14 -11.08 -13.68
C ALA A 134 -2.76 -11.45 -13.12
N ILE A 135 -2.36 -10.94 -11.95
CA ILE A 135 -1.06 -11.21 -11.33
C ILE A 135 -1.08 -12.38 -10.33
N ARG A 136 -2.18 -13.17 -10.25
CA ARG A 136 -2.30 -14.29 -9.32
C ARG A 136 -1.19 -15.34 -9.48
N VAL A 137 -0.77 -15.58 -10.74
CA VAL A 137 0.28 -16.57 -11.03
C VAL A 137 1.62 -16.05 -10.55
N ASP A 138 1.90 -14.76 -10.76
CA ASP A 138 3.12 -14.10 -10.28
C ASP A 138 3.20 -14.17 -8.75
N MET A 139 2.08 -13.90 -8.05
CA MET A 139 1.99 -14.00 -6.59
C MET A 139 2.31 -15.42 -6.10
N ARG A 140 1.71 -16.44 -6.71
CA ARG A 140 1.96 -17.85 -6.36
C ARG A 140 3.39 -18.28 -6.64
N ASN A 141 3.95 -17.88 -7.78
CA ASN A 141 5.34 -18.16 -8.13
C ASN A 141 6.32 -17.48 -7.17
N ALA A 142 5.96 -16.32 -6.62
CA ALA A 142 6.73 -15.64 -5.57
C ALA A 142 6.52 -16.26 -4.17
N GLY A 143 5.71 -17.30 -4.04
CA GLY A 143 5.49 -18.04 -2.80
C GLY A 143 4.32 -17.54 -1.94
N ALA A 144 3.47 -16.67 -2.44
CA ALA A 144 2.28 -16.24 -1.71
C ALA A 144 1.17 -17.32 -1.73
N ARG A 145 0.45 -17.46 -0.64
CA ARG A 145 -0.79 -18.23 -0.55
C ARG A 145 -1.95 -17.36 -1.05
N TRP A 146 -2.03 -17.22 -2.38
CA TRP A 146 -3.02 -16.36 -3.03
C TRP A 146 -4.43 -16.93 -2.93
N VAL A 147 -5.39 -16.09 -2.54
CA VAL A 147 -6.83 -16.39 -2.49
C VAL A 147 -7.62 -15.32 -3.23
N ASP A 148 -8.81 -15.66 -3.71
CA ASP A 148 -9.72 -14.71 -4.37
C ASP A 148 -10.78 -14.23 -3.38
N GLU A 149 -10.37 -13.33 -2.50
CA GLU A 149 -11.22 -12.68 -1.51
C GLU A 149 -11.17 -11.16 -1.66
N GLU A 150 -12.25 -10.44 -1.35
CA GLU A 150 -12.32 -8.98 -1.50
C GLU A 150 -11.26 -8.26 -0.66
N VAL A 151 -10.95 -8.78 0.51
CA VAL A 151 -9.90 -8.29 1.41
C VAL A 151 -9.32 -9.43 2.21
N VAL A 152 -8.01 -9.43 2.36
CA VAL A 152 -7.27 -10.40 3.19
C VAL A 152 -6.38 -9.64 4.15
N VAL A 153 -6.38 -10.08 5.41
CA VAL A 153 -5.47 -9.58 6.46
C VAL A 153 -4.55 -10.72 6.89
N ASP A 154 -3.26 -10.48 6.89
CA ASP A 154 -2.24 -11.42 7.34
C ASP A 154 -1.12 -10.66 8.09
N ASN A 155 -1.13 -10.74 9.42
CA ASN A 155 -0.12 -10.13 10.30
C ASN A 155 0.23 -8.67 9.91
N GLY A 156 -0.75 -7.77 9.98
CA GLY A 156 -0.59 -6.35 9.66
C GLY A 156 -0.53 -6.02 8.17
N LEU A 157 -0.57 -7.02 7.28
CA LEU A 157 -0.68 -6.81 5.84
C LEU A 157 -2.13 -6.94 5.39
N VAL A 158 -2.69 -5.86 4.88
CA VAL A 158 -4.03 -5.82 4.27
C VAL A 158 -3.88 -5.83 2.75
N SER A 159 -4.48 -6.78 2.07
CA SER A 159 -4.47 -6.84 0.60
C SER A 159 -5.89 -6.88 0.04
N SER A 160 -6.09 -6.30 -1.15
CA SER A 160 -7.38 -6.26 -1.85
C SER A 160 -7.19 -6.34 -3.37
N ARG A 161 -8.28 -6.55 -4.13
CA ARG A 161 -8.19 -6.94 -5.55
C ARG A 161 -8.36 -5.78 -6.53
N LYS A 162 -9.33 -4.89 -6.27
CA LYS A 162 -9.84 -3.97 -7.29
C LYS A 162 -10.66 -2.83 -6.66
N PRO A 163 -11.02 -1.79 -7.44
CA PRO A 163 -11.79 -0.66 -6.94
C PRO A 163 -13.12 -1.02 -6.25
N ASP A 164 -13.84 -2.03 -6.72
CA ASP A 164 -15.12 -2.44 -6.10
C ASP A 164 -14.94 -2.92 -4.65
N ASP A 165 -13.76 -3.41 -4.31
CA ASP A 165 -13.43 -3.94 -2.99
C ASP A 165 -12.97 -2.85 -1.99
N ILE A 166 -12.82 -1.59 -2.43
CA ILE A 166 -12.33 -0.47 -1.59
C ILE A 166 -13.11 -0.30 -0.28
N PRO A 167 -14.43 -0.46 -0.22
CA PRO A 167 -15.14 -0.33 1.06
C PRO A 167 -14.67 -1.33 2.12
N ALA A 168 -14.46 -2.60 1.75
CA ALA A 168 -13.93 -3.63 2.64
C ALA A 168 -12.45 -3.39 2.96
N PHE A 169 -11.66 -3.03 1.94
CA PHE A 169 -10.26 -2.66 2.09
C PHE A 169 -10.06 -1.51 3.08
N ASN A 170 -10.80 -0.41 2.94
CA ASN A 170 -10.70 0.74 3.83
C ASN A 170 -11.03 0.39 5.28
N ARG A 171 -12.08 -0.42 5.52
CA ARG A 171 -12.43 -0.86 6.88
C ARG A 171 -11.28 -1.62 7.53
N LYS A 172 -10.71 -2.61 6.82
CA LYS A 172 -9.60 -3.43 7.35
C LYS A 172 -8.29 -2.67 7.46
N MET A 173 -7.99 -1.79 6.52
CA MET A 173 -6.83 -0.89 6.58
C MET A 173 -6.89 -0.01 7.83
N ILE A 174 -8.03 0.62 8.12
CA ILE A 174 -8.19 1.48 9.29
C ILE A 174 -8.08 0.66 10.60
N GLU A 175 -8.63 -0.56 10.64
CA GLU A 175 -8.51 -1.47 11.79
C GLU A 175 -7.03 -1.79 12.06
N GLU A 176 -6.30 -2.30 11.07
CA GLU A 176 -4.89 -2.68 11.21
C GLU A 176 -3.98 -1.49 11.53
N PHE A 177 -4.23 -0.33 10.90
CA PHE A 177 -3.44 0.88 11.15
C PHE A 177 -3.68 1.44 12.57
N ALA A 178 -4.87 1.24 13.13
CA ALA A 178 -5.19 1.61 14.50
C ALA A 178 -4.50 0.68 15.53
N GLU A 179 -4.43 -0.63 15.22
CA GLU A 179 -3.74 -1.61 16.06
C GLU A 179 -2.23 -1.34 16.12
N GLY A 180 -1.65 -0.87 15.00
CA GLY A 180 -0.23 -0.54 14.90
C GLY A 180 0.67 -1.78 14.72
N PRO A 181 1.93 -1.73 15.17
CA PRO A 181 2.88 -2.81 14.93
C PRO A 181 2.44 -4.14 15.55
N HIS A 182 2.37 -5.18 14.72
CA HIS A 182 2.08 -6.53 15.16
C HIS A 182 3.33 -7.18 15.75
N LYS A 183 3.27 -7.68 16.99
CA LYS A 183 4.38 -8.46 17.55
C LYS A 183 4.57 -9.72 16.68
N VAL A 184 5.72 -9.82 16.04
CA VAL A 184 6.14 -11.09 15.44
C VAL A 184 6.20 -12.09 16.59
N ALA A 185 5.39 -13.16 16.55
CA ALA A 185 5.56 -14.26 17.47
C ALA A 185 7.00 -14.75 17.29
N ALA A 186 7.79 -14.68 18.35
CA ALA A 186 9.11 -15.23 18.33
C ALA A 186 9.00 -16.69 17.91
N VAL A 187 9.55 -17.05 16.76
CA VAL A 187 9.67 -18.44 16.34
C VAL A 187 10.66 -19.06 17.34
N ALA A 188 10.11 -19.91 18.22
CA ALA A 188 10.90 -20.68 19.17
C ALA A 188 11.69 -21.78 18.44
#